data_6fa751de29287aeee2648b1fa0caa3bc
#
_entry.id   6fa751de29287aeee2648b1fa0caa3bc
#
_cell.length_a   1.000
_cell.length_b   1.000
_cell.length_c   1.000
_cell.angle_alpha   90.00
_cell.angle_beta   90.00
_cell.angle_gamma   90.00
#
_symmetry.space_group_name_H-M   'P 1'
#
loop_
_entity.id
_entity.type
_entity.pdbx_description
1 polymer ?
#
loop_
_entity_poly.entity_id
_entity_poly.type
_entity_poly.pdbx_seq_one_letter_code
_entity_poly.pdbx_strand_id
1 'polypeptide(L)'
;MGFMDNLLNAIRNKYLNATGAERDLLTLIKDKDITQAQTLLQAIQEYNPELHRIMRKADKMRKGQEPYRTEKLPRARQKYINEVELFFLLGNPIRWKKVNNEGSDEAFEAYNQFLQDTRFNVSMRKAKRIAGAETECAKLYHIYRDENFQPQVKVVVICKSKGYTLRPLFDLYENLIAFGYGYYLKEGTSTIEHFDIQTPDTIYRCKRGSLNWEVIATP
;
A
#
# COMPACT_ATOMS: atom_id res chain seq x y z
N MET A 1 14.68 26.48 11.83
CA MET A 1 14.73 25.07 11.46
C MET A 1 13.90 24.30 12.48
N GLY A 2 12.84 23.67 12.05
CA GLY A 2 11.93 22.93 12.94
C GLY A 2 12.52 21.59 13.37
N PHE A 3 11.96 21.00 14.43
CA PHE A 3 12.35 19.67 14.93
C PHE A 3 12.28 18.61 13.82
N MET A 4 11.26 18.67 12.95
CA MET A 4 11.10 17.78 11.80
C MET A 4 12.26 17.92 10.79
N ASP A 5 12.75 19.14 10.53
CA ASP A 5 13.88 19.35 9.63
C ASP A 5 15.15 18.70 10.19
N ASN A 6 15.38 18.80 11.51
CA ASN A 6 16.50 18.15 12.17
C ASN A 6 16.41 16.62 12.14
N LEU A 7 15.23 16.08 12.39
CA LEU A 7 14.96 14.65 12.33
C LEU A 7 15.16 14.11 10.91
N LEU A 8 14.61 14.77 9.91
CA LEU A 8 14.74 14.39 8.50
C LEU A 8 16.18 14.49 8.02
N ASN A 9 16.92 15.53 8.47
CA ASN A 9 18.35 15.65 8.20
C ASN A 9 19.17 14.54 8.87
N ALA A 10 18.82 14.11 10.08
CA ALA A 10 19.47 13.00 10.76
C ALA A 10 19.25 11.68 10.02
N ILE A 11 18.01 11.42 9.57
CA ILE A 11 17.68 10.25 8.77
C ILE A 11 18.38 10.32 7.40
N ARG A 12 18.34 11.48 6.74
CA ARG A 12 19.05 11.75 5.49
C ARG A 12 20.53 11.46 5.62
N ASN A 13 21.17 11.98 6.66
CA ASN A 13 22.61 11.77 6.88
C ASN A 13 22.94 10.30 7.10
N LYS A 14 22.07 9.54 7.77
CA LYS A 14 22.31 8.11 8.05
C LYS A 14 22.16 7.24 6.80
N TYR A 15 21.16 7.51 5.95
CA TYR A 15 20.78 6.61 4.85
C TYR A 15 21.08 7.13 3.44
N LEU A 16 21.20 8.44 3.24
CA LEU A 16 21.35 9.05 1.92
C LEU A 16 22.76 9.54 1.61
N ASN A 17 23.58 9.88 2.62
CA ASN A 17 24.95 10.33 2.40
C ASN A 17 25.87 9.25 1.81
N ALA A 18 25.56 7.99 2.02
CA ALA A 18 26.31 6.87 1.43
C ALA A 18 26.11 6.74 -0.10
N THR A 19 25.04 7.32 -0.64
CA THR A 19 24.65 7.15 -2.05
C THR A 19 24.74 8.44 -2.87
N GLY A 20 25.08 9.58 -2.27
CA GLY A 20 25.14 10.88 -2.95
C GLY A 20 23.80 11.41 -3.47
N ALA A 21 22.69 10.74 -3.20
CA ALA A 21 21.37 11.13 -3.66
C ALA A 21 20.72 12.06 -2.63
N GLU A 22 20.54 13.33 -3.01
CA GLU A 22 19.74 14.30 -2.25
C GLU A 22 18.24 14.00 -2.41
N ARG A 23 17.74 13.04 -1.69
CA ARG A 23 16.31 12.81 -1.57
C ARG A 23 15.86 13.24 -0.18
N ASP A 24 15.03 14.26 -0.15
CA ASP A 24 14.43 14.76 1.08
C ASP A 24 13.26 13.83 1.47
N LEU A 25 13.28 13.25 2.69
CA LEU A 25 12.16 12.47 3.21
C LEU A 25 10.88 13.32 3.32
N LEU A 26 10.98 14.65 3.37
CA LEU A 26 9.83 15.54 3.25
C LEU A 26 9.12 15.42 1.91
N THR A 27 9.80 15.01 0.83
CA THR A 27 9.15 14.76 -0.45
C THR A 27 8.19 13.59 -0.36
N LEU A 28 8.45 12.60 0.48
CA LEU A 28 7.51 11.48 0.74
C LEU A 28 6.18 11.99 1.30
N ILE A 29 6.21 13.06 2.08
CA ILE A 29 5.02 13.67 2.69
C ILE A 29 4.37 14.66 1.72
N LYS A 30 5.18 15.45 0.99
CA LYS A 30 4.69 16.59 0.17
C LYS A 30 4.18 16.19 -1.21
N ASP A 31 4.77 15.22 -1.87
CA ASP A 31 4.41 14.91 -3.25
C ASP A 31 3.09 14.15 -3.35
N LYS A 32 2.03 14.90 -3.54
CA LYS A 32 0.84 14.40 -4.22
C LYS A 32 1.12 14.48 -5.72
N ASP A 33 1.67 13.44 -6.28
CA ASP A 33 1.75 13.35 -7.73
C ASP A 33 0.34 13.24 -8.32
N ILE A 34 -0.18 14.39 -8.77
CA ILE A 34 -1.51 14.52 -9.37
C ILE A 34 -1.63 13.60 -10.58
N THR A 35 -0.56 13.40 -11.32
CA THR A 35 -0.51 12.55 -12.50
C THR A 35 -0.70 11.08 -12.13
N GLN A 36 -0.03 10.60 -11.08
CA GLN A 36 -0.23 9.23 -10.58
C GLN A 36 -1.65 9.01 -10.03
N ALA A 37 -2.20 10.00 -9.34
CA ALA A 37 -3.57 9.92 -8.82
C ALA A 37 -4.60 9.78 -9.95
N GLN A 38 -4.45 10.51 -11.06
CA GLN A 38 -5.33 10.41 -12.23
C GLN A 38 -5.19 9.05 -12.92
N THR A 39 -3.98 8.55 -13.10
CA THR A 39 -3.71 7.23 -13.69
C THR A 39 -4.34 6.12 -12.85
N LEU A 40 -4.23 6.20 -11.52
CA LEU A 40 -4.85 5.25 -10.61
C LEU A 40 -6.37 5.24 -10.71
N LEU A 41 -7.00 6.42 -10.74
CA LEU A 41 -8.46 6.52 -10.91
C LEU A 41 -8.92 5.89 -12.22
N GLN A 42 -8.18 6.11 -13.30
CA GLN A 42 -8.45 5.47 -14.58
C GLN A 42 -8.30 3.95 -14.49
N ALA A 43 -7.25 3.45 -13.86
CA ALA A 43 -7.03 2.02 -13.67
C ALA A 43 -8.17 1.36 -12.88
N ILE A 44 -8.61 1.97 -11.79
CA ILE A 44 -9.76 1.48 -11.00
C ILE A 44 -11.06 1.49 -11.83
N GLN A 45 -11.27 2.52 -12.64
CA GLN A 45 -12.46 2.62 -13.50
C GLN A 45 -12.47 1.57 -14.61
N GLU A 46 -11.31 1.29 -15.22
CA GLU A 46 -11.20 0.24 -16.25
C GLU A 46 -11.28 -1.17 -15.65
N TYR A 47 -10.85 -1.34 -14.38
CA TYR A 47 -10.91 -2.63 -13.69
C TYR A 47 -12.34 -2.99 -13.25
N ASN A 48 -13.15 -2.01 -12.84
CA ASN A 48 -14.52 -2.23 -12.39
C ASN A 48 -15.52 -2.04 -13.54
N PRO A 49 -16.28 -3.10 -13.95
CA PRO A 49 -17.26 -2.99 -15.02
C PRO A 49 -18.30 -1.88 -14.84
N GLU A 50 -18.74 -1.64 -13.59
CA GLU A 50 -19.75 -0.62 -13.30
C GLU A 50 -19.23 0.81 -13.46
N LEU A 51 -17.92 1.01 -13.18
CA LEU A 51 -17.26 2.31 -13.28
C LEU A 51 -16.62 2.55 -14.66
N HIS A 52 -16.61 1.52 -15.52
CA HIS A 52 -15.97 1.58 -16.82
C HIS A 52 -16.49 2.77 -17.65
N ARG A 53 -15.55 3.48 -18.30
CA ARG A 53 -15.86 4.72 -19.05
C ARG A 53 -16.95 4.57 -20.10
N ILE A 54 -17.18 3.35 -20.64
CA ILE A 54 -18.27 3.10 -21.61
C ILE A 54 -19.64 3.38 -21.00
N MET A 55 -19.82 3.15 -19.68
CA MET A 55 -21.07 3.38 -18.98
C MET A 55 -21.43 4.87 -18.89
N ARG A 56 -20.43 5.75 -18.98
CA ARG A 56 -20.58 7.21 -18.92
C ARG A 56 -20.77 7.87 -20.28
N LYS A 57 -20.62 7.11 -21.39
CA LYS A 57 -20.85 7.66 -22.72
C LYS A 57 -22.32 7.99 -22.89
N ALA A 58 -22.58 9.14 -23.51
CA ALA A 58 -23.94 9.52 -23.91
C ALA A 58 -24.54 8.49 -24.86
N ASP A 59 -25.85 8.38 -24.84
CA ASP A 59 -26.56 7.57 -25.81
C ASP A 59 -26.41 8.15 -27.23
N LYS A 60 -26.46 7.29 -28.22
CA LYS A 60 -26.28 7.71 -29.60
C LYS A 60 -27.51 8.51 -30.08
N MET A 61 -27.24 9.60 -30.75
CA MET A 61 -28.27 10.38 -31.43
C MET A 61 -28.11 10.25 -32.95
N ARG A 62 -29.18 9.99 -33.67
CA ARG A 62 -29.21 10.10 -35.11
C ARG A 62 -29.73 11.47 -35.49
N LYS A 63 -29.17 12.08 -36.52
CA LYS A 63 -29.57 13.41 -36.96
C LYS A 63 -31.08 13.43 -37.28
N GLY A 64 -31.86 14.29 -36.59
CA GLY A 64 -33.30 14.43 -36.80
C GLY A 64 -34.17 13.36 -36.13
N GLN A 65 -33.63 12.55 -35.22
CA GLN A 65 -34.39 11.54 -34.46
C GLN A 65 -34.18 11.73 -32.97
N GLU A 66 -35.10 11.17 -32.16
CA GLU A 66 -34.91 11.11 -30.72
C GLU A 66 -33.74 10.23 -30.33
N PRO A 67 -33.05 10.56 -29.22
CA PRO A 67 -31.97 9.73 -28.72
C PRO A 67 -32.49 8.33 -28.37
N TYR A 68 -31.82 7.30 -28.89
CA TYR A 68 -32.17 5.93 -28.52
C TYR A 68 -31.19 5.38 -27.50
N ARG A 69 -31.71 4.62 -26.54
CA ARG A 69 -30.90 3.96 -25.50
C ARG A 69 -29.96 2.96 -26.16
N THR A 70 -28.66 3.17 -25.95
CA THR A 70 -27.62 2.27 -26.43
C THR A 70 -27.28 1.26 -25.33
N GLU A 71 -27.37 -0.02 -25.62
CA GLU A 71 -26.84 -1.04 -24.72
C GLU A 71 -25.33 -0.91 -24.60
N LYS A 72 -24.86 -0.80 -23.37
CA LYS A 72 -23.44 -0.62 -23.05
C LYS A 72 -22.93 -1.86 -22.34
N LEU A 73 -21.99 -2.57 -22.97
CA LEU A 73 -21.39 -3.80 -22.45
C LEU A 73 -19.95 -3.50 -21.99
N PRO A 74 -19.73 -3.29 -20.71
CA PRO A 74 -18.37 -3.10 -20.20
C PRO A 74 -17.62 -4.42 -20.20
N ARG A 75 -16.42 -4.42 -20.79
CA ARG A 75 -15.53 -5.58 -20.77
C ARG A 75 -14.35 -5.29 -19.89
N ALA A 76 -14.37 -5.76 -18.65
CA ALA A 76 -13.27 -5.61 -17.70
C ALA A 76 -12.14 -6.61 -18.00
N ARG A 77 -11.43 -6.40 -19.11
CA ARG A 77 -10.33 -7.28 -19.54
C ARG A 77 -9.19 -7.32 -18.52
N GLN A 78 -8.86 -6.17 -17.91
CA GLN A 78 -7.83 -6.08 -16.87
C GLN A 78 -8.20 -6.93 -15.65
N LYS A 79 -9.46 -6.90 -15.25
CA LYS A 79 -9.95 -7.76 -14.16
C LYS A 79 -9.79 -9.23 -14.52
N TYR A 80 -10.19 -9.62 -15.71
CA TYR A 80 -10.06 -11.00 -16.18
C TYR A 80 -8.60 -11.46 -16.16
N ILE A 81 -7.69 -10.67 -16.76
CA ILE A 81 -6.25 -10.97 -16.79
C ILE A 81 -5.70 -11.12 -15.36
N ASN A 82 -6.00 -10.18 -14.48
CA ASN A 82 -5.54 -10.21 -13.10
C ASN A 82 -6.05 -11.44 -12.33
N GLU A 83 -7.31 -11.84 -12.52
CA GLU A 83 -7.86 -13.05 -11.88
C GLU A 83 -7.21 -14.34 -12.46
N VAL A 84 -6.92 -14.38 -13.77
CA VAL A 84 -6.19 -15.50 -14.38
C VAL A 84 -4.77 -15.59 -13.82
N GLU A 85 -4.03 -14.47 -13.77
CA GLU A 85 -2.70 -14.43 -13.16
C GLU A 85 -2.72 -14.83 -11.69
N LEU A 86 -3.71 -14.35 -10.93
CA LEU A 86 -3.90 -14.71 -9.53
C LEU A 86 -4.08 -16.22 -9.36
N PHE A 87 -4.88 -16.83 -10.23
CA PHE A 87 -5.11 -18.27 -10.21
C PHE A 87 -3.82 -19.04 -10.51
N PHE A 88 -3.07 -18.67 -11.52
CA PHE A 88 -1.81 -19.33 -11.86
C PHE A 88 -0.74 -19.17 -10.78
N LEU A 89 -0.56 -17.96 -10.25
CA LEU A 89 0.50 -17.67 -9.28
C LEU A 89 0.18 -18.15 -7.86
N LEU A 90 -1.06 -18.01 -7.44
CA LEU A 90 -1.47 -18.19 -6.05
C LEU A 90 -2.73 -19.07 -5.90
N GLY A 91 -3.13 -19.78 -6.96
CA GLY A 91 -4.24 -20.74 -6.92
C GLY A 91 -3.98 -21.85 -5.91
N ASN A 92 -2.78 -22.38 -5.91
CA ASN A 92 -2.30 -23.30 -4.88
C ASN A 92 -1.64 -22.52 -3.74
N PRO A 93 -1.79 -22.96 -2.48
CA PRO A 93 -1.08 -22.37 -1.35
C PRO A 93 0.43 -22.51 -1.52
N ILE A 94 1.14 -21.44 -1.20
CA ILE A 94 2.61 -21.47 -1.13
C ILE A 94 2.99 -22.39 0.03
N ARG A 95 3.84 -23.38 -0.25
CA ARG A 95 4.37 -24.33 0.73
C ARG A 95 5.87 -24.10 0.91
N TRP A 96 6.28 -24.04 2.12
CA TRP A 96 7.69 -23.89 2.50
C TRP A 96 8.27 -25.25 2.86
N LYS A 97 9.52 -25.47 2.55
CA LYS A 97 10.26 -26.67 2.91
C LYS A 97 11.63 -26.27 3.45
N LYS A 98 12.13 -27.03 4.41
CA LYS A 98 13.51 -26.90 4.87
C LYS A 98 14.49 -27.24 3.73
N VAL A 99 15.58 -26.49 3.64
CA VAL A 99 16.66 -26.80 2.72
C VAL A 99 17.64 -27.72 3.44
N ASN A 100 17.97 -28.85 2.85
CA ASN A 100 18.98 -29.82 3.32
C ASN A 100 18.84 -30.31 4.77
N ASN A 101 17.64 -30.29 5.34
CA ASN A 101 17.37 -30.64 6.74
C ASN A 101 18.22 -29.83 7.76
N GLU A 102 18.79 -28.70 7.36
CA GLU A 102 19.50 -27.80 8.26
C GLU A 102 18.52 -26.94 9.07
N GLY A 103 18.91 -26.63 10.30
CA GLY A 103 18.10 -25.82 11.22
C GLY A 103 17.17 -26.65 12.12
N SER A 104 16.68 -26.04 13.17
CA SER A 104 15.79 -26.62 14.16
C SER A 104 14.41 -26.92 13.58
N ASP A 105 13.83 -28.07 13.90
CA ASP A 105 12.44 -28.40 13.55
C ASP A 105 11.46 -27.49 14.26
N GLU A 106 11.75 -27.12 15.52
CA GLU A 106 10.95 -26.19 16.31
C GLU A 106 10.85 -24.81 15.65
N ALA A 107 11.98 -24.30 15.13
CA ALA A 107 11.98 -23.01 14.43
C ALA A 107 11.14 -23.05 13.13
N PHE A 108 11.19 -24.18 12.41
CA PHE A 108 10.40 -24.36 11.21
C PHE A 108 8.90 -24.50 11.52
N GLU A 109 8.54 -25.20 12.59
CA GLU A 109 7.15 -25.30 13.06
C GLU A 109 6.63 -23.94 13.53
N ALA A 110 7.41 -23.18 14.31
CA ALA A 110 7.07 -21.82 14.73
C ALA A 110 6.85 -20.88 13.52
N TYR A 111 7.69 -21.01 12.48
CA TYR A 111 7.52 -20.27 11.25
C TYR A 111 6.24 -20.65 10.49
N ASN A 112 5.93 -21.93 10.39
CA ASN A 112 4.69 -22.41 9.79
C ASN A 112 3.46 -21.92 10.57
N GLN A 113 3.52 -21.95 11.89
CA GLN A 113 2.47 -21.41 12.74
C GLN A 113 2.27 -19.93 12.50
N PHE A 114 3.35 -19.13 12.46
CA PHE A 114 3.31 -17.71 12.11
C PHE A 114 2.64 -17.46 10.75
N LEU A 115 2.93 -18.27 9.74
CA LEU A 115 2.31 -18.15 8.41
C LEU A 115 0.81 -18.44 8.44
N GLN A 116 0.38 -19.37 9.30
CA GLN A 116 -1.04 -19.69 9.51
C GLN A 116 -1.75 -18.55 10.26
N ASP A 117 -1.20 -18.10 11.37
CA ASP A 117 -1.76 -17.02 12.21
C ASP A 117 -1.91 -15.72 11.43
N THR A 118 -0.93 -15.39 10.60
CA THR A 118 -0.97 -14.22 9.72
C THR A 118 -1.82 -14.41 8.48
N ARG A 119 -2.39 -15.61 8.28
CA ARG A 119 -3.13 -15.99 7.07
C ARG A 119 -2.36 -15.61 5.79
N PHE A 120 -1.08 -15.99 5.76
CA PHE A 120 -0.14 -15.54 4.73
C PHE A 120 -0.68 -15.71 3.31
N ASN A 121 -1.16 -16.90 2.93
CA ASN A 121 -1.67 -17.18 1.59
C ASN A 121 -2.88 -16.29 1.23
N VAL A 122 -3.77 -16.03 2.19
CA VAL A 122 -4.93 -15.15 1.98
C VAL A 122 -4.48 -13.70 1.77
N SER A 123 -3.54 -13.23 2.59
CA SER A 123 -2.99 -11.88 2.48
C SER A 123 -2.23 -11.67 1.18
N MET A 124 -1.51 -12.69 0.68
CA MET A 124 -0.82 -12.67 -0.62
C MET A 124 -1.80 -12.57 -1.79
N ARG A 125 -2.85 -13.41 -1.80
CA ARG A 125 -3.90 -13.33 -2.83
C ARG A 125 -4.57 -11.97 -2.85
N LYS A 126 -4.87 -11.42 -1.66
CA LYS A 126 -5.46 -10.09 -1.52
C LYS A 126 -4.52 -9.00 -2.05
N ALA A 127 -3.23 -9.05 -1.69
CA ALA A 127 -2.23 -8.11 -2.17
C ALA A 127 -2.08 -8.16 -3.69
N LYS A 128 -1.92 -9.37 -4.29
CA LYS A 128 -1.80 -9.53 -5.75
C LYS A 128 -3.03 -8.99 -6.47
N ARG A 129 -4.24 -9.28 -5.98
CA ARG A 129 -5.49 -8.78 -6.60
C ARG A 129 -5.54 -7.26 -6.58
N ILE A 130 -5.18 -6.64 -5.46
CA ILE A 130 -5.16 -5.18 -5.32
C ILE A 130 -4.05 -4.58 -6.20
N ALA A 131 -2.85 -5.14 -6.19
CA ALA A 131 -1.75 -4.65 -7.02
C ALA A 131 -2.10 -4.69 -8.52
N GLY A 132 -2.79 -5.72 -8.98
CA GLY A 132 -3.26 -5.79 -10.37
C GLY A 132 -4.37 -4.80 -10.71
N ALA A 133 -5.14 -4.33 -9.71
CA ALA A 133 -6.19 -3.34 -9.92
C ALA A 133 -5.71 -1.90 -9.73
N GLU A 134 -4.82 -1.66 -8.75
CA GLU A 134 -4.41 -0.34 -8.30
C GLU A 134 -2.93 -0.03 -8.60
N THR A 135 -2.21 -0.95 -9.24
CA THR A 135 -0.78 -0.89 -9.57
C THR A 135 0.15 -0.97 -8.38
N GLU A 136 -0.31 -0.62 -7.18
CA GLU A 136 0.48 -0.66 -5.96
C GLU A 136 -0.34 -1.09 -4.75
N CYS A 137 0.30 -1.80 -3.85
CA CYS A 137 -0.17 -2.07 -2.50
C CYS A 137 1.01 -2.42 -1.61
N ALA A 138 0.82 -2.36 -0.30
CA ALA A 138 1.81 -2.83 0.65
C ALA A 138 1.17 -3.74 1.71
N LYS A 139 1.97 -4.63 2.28
CA LYS A 139 1.60 -5.45 3.43
C LYS A 139 2.25 -4.86 4.66
N LEU A 140 1.45 -4.44 5.60
CA LEU A 140 1.89 -3.92 6.89
C LEU A 140 1.75 -5.02 7.93
N TYR A 141 2.86 -5.33 8.61
CA TYR A 141 2.91 -6.25 9.74
C TYR A 141 2.83 -5.43 11.02
N HIS A 142 1.75 -5.60 11.74
CA HIS A 142 1.51 -4.90 13.00
C HIS A 142 1.65 -5.88 14.16
N ILE A 143 2.62 -5.61 15.04
CA ILE A 143 2.85 -6.38 16.24
C ILE A 143 2.05 -5.73 17.38
N TYR A 144 1.25 -6.50 18.07
CA TYR A 144 0.46 -6.04 19.23
C TYR A 144 0.47 -7.12 20.31
N ARG A 145 0.06 -6.77 21.50
CA ARG A 145 -0.15 -7.73 22.59
C ARG A 145 -1.64 -8.04 22.70
N ASP A 146 -1.96 -9.31 22.84
CA ASP A 146 -3.33 -9.75 23.11
C ASP A 146 -3.75 -9.48 24.56
N GLU A 147 -4.96 -9.91 24.93
CA GLU A 147 -5.50 -9.77 26.28
C GLU A 147 -4.66 -10.50 27.33
N ASN A 148 -3.87 -11.50 26.95
CA ASN A 148 -2.95 -12.26 27.80
C ASN A 148 -1.52 -11.73 27.76
N PHE A 149 -1.30 -10.52 27.21
CA PHE A 149 0.01 -9.90 27.00
C PHE A 149 0.96 -10.69 26.08
N GLN A 150 0.47 -11.67 25.31
CA GLN A 150 1.27 -12.41 24.36
C GLN A 150 1.45 -11.61 23.07
N PRO A 151 2.67 -11.61 22.48
CA PRO A 151 2.92 -10.91 21.24
C PRO A 151 2.18 -11.61 20.10
N GLN A 152 1.41 -10.82 19.36
CA GLN A 152 0.65 -11.26 18.19
C GLN A 152 1.02 -10.42 16.98
N VAL A 153 0.92 -11.00 15.79
CA VAL A 153 1.19 -10.31 14.54
C VAL A 153 -0.07 -10.29 13.67
N LYS A 154 -0.47 -9.09 13.27
CA LYS A 154 -1.58 -8.90 12.33
C LYS A 154 -1.06 -8.35 11.02
N VAL A 155 -1.48 -8.95 9.91
CA VAL A 155 -1.13 -8.49 8.57
C VAL A 155 -2.29 -7.69 7.98
N VAL A 156 -2.00 -6.46 7.57
CA VAL A 156 -2.97 -5.58 6.91
C VAL A 156 -2.45 -5.24 5.52
N VAL A 157 -3.28 -5.44 4.49
CA VAL A 157 -2.96 -4.97 3.14
C VAL A 157 -3.51 -3.56 2.99
N ILE A 158 -2.60 -2.61 2.80
CA ILE A 158 -2.89 -1.18 2.61
C ILE A 158 -2.76 -0.80 1.15
N CYS A 159 -3.62 0.09 0.68
CA CYS A 159 -3.71 0.53 -0.70
C CYS A 159 -4.47 1.86 -0.80
N LYS A 160 -4.40 2.51 -1.95
CA LYS A 160 -5.05 3.82 -2.16
C LYS A 160 -6.58 3.76 -2.07
N SER A 161 -7.22 2.72 -2.57
CA SER A 161 -8.69 2.57 -2.48
C SER A 161 -9.21 2.50 -1.04
N LYS A 162 -8.34 2.13 -0.09
CA LYS A 162 -8.64 2.14 1.35
C LYS A 162 -8.30 3.47 2.03
N GLY A 163 -7.94 4.50 1.27
CA GLY A 163 -7.56 5.80 1.81
C GLY A 163 -6.12 5.92 2.29
N TYR A 164 -5.25 4.96 1.94
CA TYR A 164 -3.83 5.06 2.26
C TYR A 164 -3.05 5.72 1.12
N THR A 165 -2.08 6.54 1.48
CA THR A 165 -1.04 7.04 0.56
C THR A 165 0.22 6.24 0.80
N LEU A 166 0.80 5.64 -0.24
CA LEU A 166 2.00 4.83 -0.15
C LEU A 166 3.20 5.60 -0.70
N ARG A 167 4.31 5.61 0.02
CA ARG A 167 5.53 6.36 -0.34
C ARG A 167 6.78 5.53 -0.01
N PRO A 168 7.17 4.60 -0.89
CA PRO A 168 8.45 3.92 -0.75
C PRO A 168 9.60 4.86 -1.13
N LEU A 169 10.71 4.76 -0.41
CA LEU A 169 11.98 5.42 -0.72
C LEU A 169 13.03 4.36 -1.00
N PHE A 170 13.59 4.39 -2.20
CA PHE A 170 14.64 3.49 -2.63
C PHE A 170 15.98 4.22 -2.77
N ASP A 171 17.08 3.49 -2.61
CA ASP A 171 18.41 3.96 -2.95
C ASP A 171 18.68 3.86 -4.47
N LEU A 172 19.92 4.17 -4.88
CA LEU A 172 20.36 4.05 -6.28
C LEU A 172 20.38 2.60 -6.79
N TYR A 173 20.38 1.63 -5.90
CA TYR A 173 20.42 0.19 -6.20
C TYR A 173 19.07 -0.48 -6.03
N GLU A 174 18.00 0.32 -5.93
CA GLU A 174 16.61 -0.14 -5.73
C GLU A 174 16.37 -0.86 -4.38
N ASN A 175 17.25 -0.68 -3.39
CA ASN A 175 16.99 -1.18 -2.04
C ASN A 175 16.01 -0.23 -1.31
N LEU A 176 15.05 -0.80 -0.60
CA LEU A 176 14.10 -0.02 0.19
C LEU A 176 14.79 0.55 1.44
N ILE A 177 14.96 1.88 1.48
CA ILE A 177 15.60 2.58 2.61
C ILE A 177 14.55 2.95 3.67
N ALA A 178 13.39 3.42 3.23
CA ALA A 178 12.30 3.81 4.11
C ALA A 178 10.96 3.60 3.41
N PHE A 179 9.93 3.37 4.19
CA PHE A 179 8.58 3.24 3.69
C PHE A 179 7.63 4.16 4.48
N GLY A 180 7.06 5.13 3.77
CA GLY A 180 6.06 6.03 4.33
C GLY A 180 4.65 5.63 3.90
N TYR A 181 3.68 5.78 4.81
CA TYR A 181 2.27 5.63 4.47
C TYR A 181 1.41 6.64 5.23
N GLY A 182 0.55 7.31 4.48
CA GLY A 182 -0.41 8.27 5.01
C GLY A 182 -1.79 7.65 5.17
N TYR A 183 -2.53 8.10 6.18
CA TYR A 183 -3.89 7.68 6.47
C TYR A 183 -4.65 8.77 7.26
N TYR A 184 -5.96 8.63 7.32
CA TYR A 184 -6.81 9.57 8.04
C TYR A 184 -7.43 8.90 9.25
N LEU A 185 -7.31 9.54 10.42
CA LEU A 185 -8.00 9.14 11.64
C LEU A 185 -9.00 10.20 12.06
N LYS A 186 -10.13 9.74 12.57
CA LYS A 186 -11.14 10.60 13.17
C LYS A 186 -10.79 10.81 14.65
N GLU A 187 -10.42 12.03 14.99
CA GLU A 187 -10.19 12.46 16.38
C GLU A 187 -11.32 13.40 16.81
N GLY A 188 -12.24 12.89 17.63
CA GLY A 188 -13.45 13.62 17.98
C GLY A 188 -14.33 13.93 16.78
N THR A 189 -14.53 15.21 16.47
CA THR A 189 -15.31 15.70 15.31
C THR A 189 -14.46 15.94 14.07
N SER A 190 -13.13 15.98 14.20
CA SER A 190 -12.21 16.30 13.12
C SER A 190 -11.55 15.05 12.54
N THR A 191 -11.29 15.08 11.24
CA THR A 191 -10.51 14.05 10.55
C THR A 191 -9.10 14.60 10.34
N ILE A 192 -8.11 13.93 10.91
CA ILE A 192 -6.72 14.36 10.91
C ILE A 192 -5.89 13.41 10.06
N GLU A 193 -5.00 13.99 9.26
CA GLU A 193 -4.05 13.24 8.45
C GLU A 193 -2.87 12.80 9.31
N HIS A 194 -2.58 11.50 9.28
CA HIS A 194 -1.42 10.87 9.90
C HIS A 194 -0.49 10.35 8.82
N PHE A 195 0.80 10.33 9.12
CA PHE A 195 1.80 9.78 8.20
C PHE A 195 2.89 9.07 9.02
N ASP A 196 3.00 7.77 8.81
CA ASP A 196 4.01 6.97 9.48
C ASP A 196 5.16 6.67 8.52
N ILE A 197 6.40 6.80 8.99
CA ILE A 197 7.61 6.49 8.24
C ILE A 197 8.33 5.36 8.94
N GLN A 198 8.48 4.24 8.25
CA GLN A 198 9.24 3.09 8.73
C GLN A 198 10.62 3.09 8.09
N THR A 199 11.64 3.09 8.92
CA THR A 199 13.03 2.84 8.55
C THR A 199 13.45 1.48 9.12
N PRO A 200 14.62 0.92 8.75
CA PRO A 200 15.08 -0.34 9.32
C PRO A 200 15.16 -0.38 10.83
N ASP A 201 15.41 0.77 11.47
CA ASP A 201 15.68 0.83 12.92
C ASP A 201 14.54 1.50 13.71
N THR A 202 13.68 2.29 13.06
CA THR A 202 12.77 3.20 13.80
C THR A 202 11.48 3.44 13.02
N ILE A 203 10.39 3.64 13.75
CA ILE A 203 9.10 4.04 13.20
C ILE A 203 8.76 5.44 13.71
N TYR A 204 8.65 6.40 12.79
CA TYR A 204 8.21 7.76 13.10
C TYR A 204 6.72 7.89 12.82
N ARG A 205 5.93 8.24 13.81
CA ARG A 205 4.50 8.52 13.66
C ARG A 205 4.29 10.02 13.67
N CYS A 206 3.76 10.55 12.58
CA CYS A 206 3.54 11.96 12.38
C CYS A 206 2.05 12.26 12.26
N LYS A 207 1.66 13.42 12.78
CA LYS A 207 0.30 13.96 12.72
C LYS A 207 0.34 15.32 12.05
N ARG A 208 -0.65 15.63 11.23
CA ARG A 208 -0.78 16.94 10.61
C ARG A 208 -1.25 17.96 11.63
N GLY A 209 -0.37 18.89 12.00
CA GLY A 209 -0.74 20.07 12.76
C GLY A 209 -1.32 21.17 11.86
N SER A 210 -1.63 22.32 12.43
CA SER A 210 -2.20 23.46 11.70
C SER A 210 -1.26 24.04 10.64
N LEU A 211 0.04 24.04 10.89
CA LEU A 211 1.06 24.61 10.00
C LEU A 211 2.09 23.56 9.55
N ASN A 212 2.45 22.61 10.42
CA ASN A 212 3.53 21.66 10.20
C ASN A 212 3.12 20.25 10.63
N TRP A 213 3.95 19.28 10.25
CA TRP A 213 3.86 17.93 10.75
C TRP A 213 4.50 17.81 12.14
N GLU A 214 3.85 17.14 13.06
CA GLU A 214 4.30 16.87 14.43
C GLU A 214 4.59 15.39 14.59
N VAL A 215 5.75 15.04 15.17
CA VAL A 215 6.05 13.66 15.53
C VAL A 215 5.38 13.36 16.87
N ILE A 216 4.49 12.35 16.88
CA ILE A 216 3.71 11.99 18.07
C ILE A 216 4.44 10.92 18.90
N ALA A 217 5.09 9.98 18.24
CA ALA A 217 5.83 8.90 18.88
C ALA A 217 7.01 8.43 18.02
N THR A 218 8.12 8.20 18.69
CA THR A 218 9.23 7.38 18.21
C THR A 218 9.40 6.27 19.23
N PRO A 219 9.43 5.00 18.83
CA PRO A 219 9.79 3.92 19.76
C PRO A 219 11.26 4.00 20.15
#